data_c6b2e0e81a35623d4bbd7a166fd3cbd2
#
_entry.id   c6b2e0e81a35623d4bbd7a166fd3cbd2
#
_cell.length_a   1.000
_cell.length_b   1.000
_cell.length_c   1.000
_cell.angle_alpha   90.00
_cell.angle_beta   90.00
_cell.angle_gamma   90.00
#
_symmetry.space_group_name_H-M   'P 1'
#
loop_
_entity.id
_entity.type
_entity.pdbx_description
1 polymer ?
#
loop_
_entity_poly.entity_id
_entity_poly.type
_entity_poly.pdbx_seq_one_letter_code
_entity_poly.pdbx_strand_id
1 'polypeptide(L)'
;LSYTTLFRSGSGTLLDSARLQCHIADCIDVDPKSIHAYVLGEHGDSEMIPWSTVRVGGKDIYQIIKDNPTRMNEGMFESIHEAVKKDGWEIFNRKGNTCYGIAASTTRIVRALMFNESVVLPISTYLDGQYGQDGVFTSVPAILDATGVKEVVEIEMTKEEKEQFDASCSHLQSFYKEV
;
A
#
# COMPACT_ATOMS: atom_id res chain seq x y z
N LEU A 1 12.76 -26.38 2.91
CA LEU A 1 12.22 -25.22 2.18
C LEU A 1 13.33 -24.68 1.30
N SER A 2 13.15 -24.69 -0.02
CA SER A 2 14.14 -24.07 -0.90
C SER A 2 14.18 -22.57 -0.62
N TYR A 3 15.37 -21.98 -0.60
CA TYR A 3 15.59 -20.54 -0.42
C TYR A 3 14.74 -19.67 -1.34
N THR A 4 14.26 -20.19 -2.47
CA THR A 4 13.40 -19.51 -3.41
C THR A 4 11.96 -19.26 -2.91
N THR A 5 11.50 -19.98 -1.89
CA THR A 5 10.14 -19.82 -1.34
C THR A 5 10.10 -18.72 -0.28
N LEU A 6 11.20 -18.43 0.41
CA LEU A 6 11.31 -17.42 1.48
C LEU A 6 11.27 -15.97 0.94
N PHE A 7 11.57 -15.75 -0.35
CA PHE A 7 11.70 -14.41 -0.94
C PHE A 7 10.75 -14.14 -2.11
N ARG A 8 9.63 -14.87 -2.20
CA ARG A 8 8.58 -14.58 -3.18
C ARG A 8 7.69 -13.45 -2.66
N SER A 9 8.18 -12.24 -2.83
CA SER A 9 7.43 -11.04 -2.53
C SER A 9 7.85 -9.94 -3.50
N GLY A 10 6.94 -9.04 -3.80
CA GLY A 10 7.17 -7.89 -4.65
C GLY A 10 7.12 -6.59 -3.86
N SER A 11 7.59 -5.49 -4.46
CA SER A 11 7.47 -4.16 -3.86
C SER A 11 5.99 -3.75 -3.65
N GLY A 12 5.09 -4.35 -4.41
CA GLY A 12 3.66 -4.10 -4.33
C GLY A 12 3.34 -2.61 -4.37
N THR A 13 2.51 -2.17 -3.47
CA THR A 13 2.06 -0.80 -3.32
C THR A 13 2.89 0.00 -2.30
N LEU A 14 4.12 -0.42 -2.00
CA LEU A 14 4.99 0.31 -1.05
C LEU A 14 5.27 1.74 -1.52
N LEU A 15 5.51 1.92 -2.83
CA LEU A 15 5.74 3.24 -3.40
C LEU A 15 4.44 4.07 -3.43
N ASP A 16 3.32 3.46 -3.79
CA ASP A 16 2.02 4.13 -3.84
C ASP A 16 1.57 4.56 -2.44
N SER A 17 1.82 3.72 -1.43
CA SER A 17 1.58 4.09 -0.03
C SER A 17 2.44 5.28 0.42
N ALA A 18 3.70 5.35 -0.01
CA ALA A 18 4.55 6.51 0.27
C ALA A 18 4.03 7.78 -0.43
N ARG A 19 3.55 7.68 -1.67
CA ARG A 19 2.90 8.78 -2.39
C ARG A 19 1.63 9.24 -1.67
N LEU A 20 0.77 8.29 -1.28
CA LEU A 20 -0.43 8.57 -0.50
C LEU A 20 -0.11 9.36 0.78
N GLN A 21 0.91 8.92 1.52
CA GLN A 21 1.37 9.62 2.72
C GLN A 21 1.82 11.06 2.40
N CYS A 22 2.53 11.28 1.29
CA CYS A 22 2.93 12.62 0.86
C CYS A 22 1.71 13.49 0.51
N HIS A 23 0.75 12.99 -0.27
CA HIS A 23 -0.45 13.75 -0.65
C HIS A 23 -1.29 14.13 0.58
N ILE A 24 -1.48 13.21 1.53
CA ILE A 24 -2.18 13.53 2.78
C ILE A 24 -1.38 14.57 3.59
N ALA A 25 -0.06 14.40 3.70
CA ALA A 25 0.83 15.29 4.42
C ALA A 25 0.74 16.74 3.92
N ASP A 26 0.73 16.91 2.60
CA ASP A 26 0.60 18.21 1.94
C ASP A 26 -0.75 18.89 2.26
N CYS A 27 -1.83 18.11 2.37
CA CYS A 27 -3.14 18.66 2.72
C CYS A 27 -3.21 19.18 4.15
N ILE A 28 -2.55 18.52 5.09
CA ILE A 28 -2.66 18.82 6.53
C ILE A 28 -1.43 19.46 7.15
N ASP A 29 -0.36 19.67 6.34
CA ASP A 29 0.90 20.34 6.73
C ASP A 29 1.63 19.60 7.86
N VAL A 30 1.95 18.30 7.62
CA VAL A 30 2.72 17.44 8.53
C VAL A 30 3.80 16.67 7.77
N ASP A 31 4.78 16.11 8.47
CA ASP A 31 5.75 15.21 7.88
C ASP A 31 5.06 13.89 7.44
N PRO A 32 5.27 13.39 6.21
CA PRO A 32 4.68 12.13 5.74
C PRO A 32 4.93 10.93 6.67
N LYS A 33 6.04 10.92 7.41
CA LYS A 33 6.36 9.86 8.38
C LYS A 33 5.41 9.83 9.59
N SER A 34 4.64 10.90 9.80
CA SER A 34 3.61 10.94 10.84
C SER A 34 2.29 10.28 10.41
N ILE A 35 2.21 9.83 9.15
CA ILE A 35 1.00 9.26 8.55
C ILE A 35 1.16 7.76 8.40
N HIS A 36 0.22 7.02 8.96
CA HIS A 36 0.04 5.60 8.74
C HIS A 36 -1.11 5.41 7.74
N ALA A 37 -0.76 5.17 6.50
CA ALA A 37 -1.70 4.95 5.40
C ALA A 37 -1.12 3.93 4.43
N TYR A 38 -1.97 3.07 3.90
CA TYR A 38 -1.59 2.02 2.96
C TYR A 38 -2.46 2.10 1.71
N VAL A 39 -1.86 1.79 0.58
CA VAL A 39 -2.54 1.39 -0.64
C VAL A 39 -2.49 -0.14 -0.67
N LEU A 40 -3.58 -0.80 -0.96
CA LEU A 40 -3.72 -2.26 -0.95
C LEU A 40 -4.18 -2.79 -2.30
N GLY A 41 -4.10 -4.10 -2.47
CA GLY A 41 -4.58 -4.77 -3.69
C GLY A 41 -3.52 -4.86 -4.78
N GLU A 42 -3.93 -4.70 -6.01
CA GLU A 42 -3.07 -4.61 -7.18
C GLU A 42 -2.17 -3.37 -7.10
N HIS A 43 -0.96 -3.45 -7.64
CA HIS A 43 -0.22 -2.24 -8.01
C HIS A 43 -0.63 -1.84 -9.43
N GLY A 44 -1.71 -1.08 -9.57
CA GLY A 44 -2.32 -0.74 -10.84
C GLY A 44 -3.71 -0.12 -10.68
N ASP A 45 -4.55 -0.29 -11.70
CA ASP A 45 -5.84 0.41 -11.78
C ASP A 45 -6.84 0.00 -10.69
N SER A 46 -6.76 -1.24 -10.19
CA SER A 46 -7.66 -1.76 -9.14
C SER A 46 -7.10 -1.63 -7.71
N GLU A 47 -6.03 -0.86 -7.51
CA GLU A 47 -5.55 -0.54 -6.16
C GLU A 47 -6.63 0.21 -5.36
N MET A 48 -6.62 0.03 -4.04
CA MET A 48 -7.57 0.69 -3.16
C MET A 48 -6.92 1.27 -1.91
N ILE A 49 -7.56 2.27 -1.33
CA ILE A 49 -7.12 2.91 -0.09
C ILE A 49 -8.15 2.66 1.00
N PRO A 50 -7.82 1.92 2.07
CA PRO A 50 -8.71 1.76 3.21
C PRO A 50 -8.67 3.02 4.10
N TRP A 51 -9.42 4.05 3.73
CA TRP A 51 -9.45 5.35 4.40
C TRP A 51 -9.82 5.24 5.89
N SER A 52 -10.64 4.26 6.25
CA SER A 52 -11.02 3.99 7.65
C SER A 52 -9.83 3.64 8.53
N THR A 53 -8.73 3.18 7.94
CA THR A 53 -7.52 2.76 8.67
C THR A 53 -6.44 3.85 8.73
N VAL A 54 -6.61 4.95 8.00
CA VAL A 54 -5.62 6.04 7.94
C VAL A 54 -5.53 6.75 9.29
N ARG A 55 -4.29 6.90 9.78
CA ARG A 55 -3.99 7.55 11.06
C ARG A 55 -2.91 8.60 10.90
N VAL A 56 -3.05 9.70 11.59
CA VAL A 56 -2.07 10.79 11.65
C VAL A 56 -1.72 11.03 13.10
N GLY A 57 -0.50 10.71 13.49
CA GLY A 57 -0.09 10.80 14.90
C GLY A 57 -0.99 9.97 15.83
N GLY A 58 -1.55 8.86 15.36
CA GLY A 58 -2.51 8.03 16.07
C GLY A 58 -3.97 8.49 15.99
N LYS A 59 -4.25 9.66 15.43
CA LYS A 59 -5.60 10.20 15.25
C LYS A 59 -6.21 9.71 13.95
N ASP A 60 -7.48 9.34 14.00
CA ASP A 60 -8.26 8.92 12.85
C ASP A 60 -8.40 10.04 11.81
N ILE A 61 -8.36 9.71 10.50
CA ILE A 61 -8.44 10.69 9.42
C ILE A 61 -9.77 11.45 9.44
N TYR A 62 -10.89 10.80 9.75
CA TYR A 62 -12.19 11.46 9.82
C TYR A 62 -12.26 12.45 10.98
N GLN A 63 -11.54 12.15 12.09
CA GLN A 63 -11.41 13.11 13.18
C GLN A 63 -10.54 14.31 12.79
N ILE A 64 -9.47 14.10 12.00
CA ILE A 64 -8.64 15.19 11.44
C ILE A 64 -9.50 16.11 10.55
N ILE A 65 -10.30 15.51 9.67
CA ILE A 65 -11.24 16.24 8.78
C ILE A 65 -12.25 17.04 9.61
N LYS A 66 -12.84 16.44 10.63
CA LYS A 66 -13.80 17.10 11.51
C LYS A 66 -13.19 18.30 12.24
N ASP A 67 -11.95 18.17 12.69
CA ASP A 67 -11.28 19.24 13.43
C ASP A 67 -10.84 20.39 12.51
N ASN A 68 -10.55 20.09 11.24
CA ASN A 68 -10.08 21.10 10.28
C ASN A 68 -10.57 20.85 8.84
N PRO A 69 -11.86 21.00 8.57
CA PRO A 69 -12.46 20.66 7.27
C PRO A 69 -12.00 21.56 6.12
N THR A 70 -11.35 22.69 6.42
CA THR A 70 -10.80 23.58 5.38
C THR A 70 -9.49 23.08 4.80
N ARG A 71 -8.74 22.27 5.55
CA ARG A 71 -7.46 21.67 5.09
C ARG A 71 -7.70 20.38 4.33
N MET A 72 -8.61 19.55 4.80
CA MET A 72 -8.93 18.26 4.19
C MET A 72 -10.40 17.93 4.43
N ASN A 73 -11.05 17.29 3.45
CA ASN A 73 -12.41 16.77 3.54
C ASN A 73 -12.54 15.47 2.73
N GLU A 74 -13.59 14.70 2.98
CA GLU A 74 -13.81 13.41 2.32
C GLU A 74 -13.96 13.52 0.80
N GLY A 75 -14.44 14.66 0.30
CA GLY A 75 -14.51 14.92 -1.15
C GLY A 75 -13.15 14.95 -1.85
N MET A 76 -12.04 15.04 -1.09
CA MET A 76 -10.68 14.99 -1.62
C MET A 76 -10.14 13.55 -1.76
N PHE A 77 -10.77 12.55 -1.18
CA PHE A 77 -10.28 11.18 -1.16
C PHE A 77 -10.06 10.61 -2.57
N GLU A 78 -11.04 10.78 -3.43
CA GLU A 78 -10.93 10.34 -4.82
C GLU A 78 -9.83 11.09 -5.57
N SER A 79 -9.73 12.40 -5.40
CA SER A 79 -8.69 13.19 -6.07
C SER A 79 -7.28 12.83 -5.60
N ILE A 80 -7.10 12.49 -4.32
CA ILE A 80 -5.84 12.01 -3.78
C ILE A 80 -5.51 10.62 -4.36
N HIS A 81 -6.47 9.70 -4.39
CA HIS A 81 -6.28 8.37 -4.96
C HIS A 81 -5.87 8.45 -6.44
N GLU A 82 -6.57 9.25 -7.22
CA GLU A 82 -6.23 9.51 -8.61
C GLU A 82 -4.83 10.13 -8.78
N ALA A 83 -4.41 11.02 -7.89
CA ALA A 83 -3.07 11.59 -7.90
C ALA A 83 -2.01 10.52 -7.65
N VAL A 84 -2.22 9.63 -6.66
CA VAL A 84 -1.32 8.50 -6.38
C VAL A 84 -1.10 7.65 -7.62
N LYS A 85 -2.20 7.25 -8.32
CA LYS A 85 -2.13 6.47 -9.57
C LYS A 85 -1.37 7.22 -10.68
N LYS A 86 -1.60 8.52 -10.81
CA LYS A 86 -1.02 9.34 -11.89
C LYS A 86 0.44 9.73 -11.67
N ASP A 87 0.95 9.76 -10.45
CA ASP A 87 2.32 10.17 -10.12
C ASP A 87 3.39 9.42 -10.93
N GLY A 88 3.20 8.10 -11.10
CA GLY A 88 4.10 7.28 -11.90
C GLY A 88 4.13 7.70 -13.37
N TRP A 89 2.97 7.95 -13.95
CA TRP A 89 2.82 8.38 -15.34
C TRP A 89 3.34 9.80 -15.57
N GLU A 90 3.14 10.71 -14.62
CA GLU A 90 3.67 12.06 -14.71
C GLU A 90 5.20 12.07 -14.72
N ILE A 91 5.84 11.28 -13.86
CA ILE A 91 7.29 11.10 -13.86
C ILE A 91 7.77 10.49 -15.19
N PHE A 92 7.08 9.45 -15.67
CA PHE A 92 7.41 8.83 -16.94
C PHE A 92 7.31 9.79 -18.12
N ASN A 93 6.24 10.57 -18.20
CA ASN A 93 6.02 11.54 -19.27
C ASN A 93 7.06 12.66 -19.29
N ARG A 94 7.56 13.06 -18.12
CA ARG A 94 8.59 14.13 -18.02
C ARG A 94 10.02 13.62 -18.24
N LYS A 95 10.28 12.36 -17.89
CA LYS A 95 11.66 11.84 -17.76
C LYS A 95 11.92 10.62 -18.64
N GLY A 96 10.88 10.00 -19.19
CA GLY A 96 10.95 8.78 -20.02
C GLY A 96 11.12 7.48 -19.24
N ASN A 97 11.25 7.53 -17.91
CA ASN A 97 11.33 6.35 -17.05
C ASN A 97 10.97 6.68 -15.60
N THR A 98 10.68 5.62 -14.81
CA THR A 98 10.57 5.68 -13.36
C THR A 98 11.61 4.72 -12.76
N CYS A 99 12.56 5.21 -11.98
CA CYS A 99 13.60 4.38 -11.39
C CYS A 99 13.95 4.73 -9.93
N TYR A 100 13.95 5.99 -9.54
CA TYR A 100 14.40 6.37 -8.20
C TYR A 100 13.40 5.94 -7.11
N GLY A 101 12.11 6.10 -7.32
CA GLY A 101 11.08 5.68 -6.36
C GLY A 101 11.13 4.18 -6.10
N ILE A 102 11.16 3.37 -7.18
CA ILE A 102 11.24 1.91 -7.03
C ILE A 102 12.59 1.46 -6.43
N ALA A 103 13.69 2.14 -6.73
CA ALA A 103 14.97 1.87 -6.11
C ALA A 103 14.93 2.14 -4.59
N ALA A 104 14.31 3.24 -4.17
CA ALA A 104 14.13 3.56 -2.75
C ALA A 104 13.25 2.51 -2.04
N SER A 105 12.13 2.10 -2.66
CA SER A 105 11.24 1.06 -2.14
C SER A 105 11.96 -0.29 -2.02
N THR A 106 12.70 -0.70 -3.05
CA THR A 106 13.51 -1.92 -3.03
C THR A 106 14.58 -1.86 -1.93
N THR A 107 15.27 -0.73 -1.80
CA THR A 107 16.26 -0.51 -0.74
C THR A 107 15.61 -0.62 0.66
N ARG A 108 14.39 -0.09 0.83
CA ARG A 108 13.65 -0.20 2.10
C ARG A 108 13.34 -1.66 2.47
N ILE A 109 12.92 -2.47 1.49
CA ILE A 109 12.65 -3.90 1.67
C ILE A 109 13.95 -4.64 2.00
N VAL A 110 15.00 -4.46 1.19
CA VAL A 110 16.29 -5.12 1.40
C VAL A 110 16.87 -4.77 2.77
N ARG A 111 16.76 -3.51 3.19
CA ARG A 111 17.18 -3.07 4.51
C ARG A 111 16.44 -3.81 5.62
N ALA A 112 15.11 -3.95 5.51
CA ALA A 112 14.31 -4.68 6.50
C ALA A 112 14.78 -6.14 6.67
N LEU A 113 15.06 -6.81 5.54
CA LEU A 113 15.58 -8.17 5.52
C LEU A 113 17.00 -8.28 6.11
N MET A 114 17.91 -7.42 5.64
CA MET A 114 19.33 -7.49 6.02
C MET A 114 19.59 -7.11 7.47
N PHE A 115 18.80 -6.20 8.03
CA PHE A 115 18.95 -5.71 9.41
C PHE A 115 17.93 -6.32 10.38
N ASN A 116 17.12 -7.29 9.94
CA ASN A 116 16.12 -7.96 10.77
C ASN A 116 15.19 -6.99 11.50
N GLU A 117 14.66 -5.99 10.77
CA GLU A 117 13.96 -4.86 11.39
C GLU A 117 12.57 -5.21 11.96
N SER A 118 11.95 -6.33 11.55
CA SER A 118 10.57 -6.72 11.91
C SER A 118 9.57 -5.57 11.67
N VAL A 119 9.66 -4.94 10.50
CA VAL A 119 8.86 -3.75 10.14
C VAL A 119 7.64 -4.14 9.33
N VAL A 120 6.54 -3.41 9.52
CA VAL A 120 5.32 -3.54 8.70
C VAL A 120 5.49 -2.71 7.43
N LEU A 121 5.39 -3.36 6.26
CA LEU A 121 5.42 -2.71 4.95
C LEU A 121 4.27 -3.24 4.08
N PRO A 122 3.64 -2.39 3.25
CA PRO A 122 2.65 -2.81 2.26
C PRO A 122 3.37 -3.39 1.03
N ILE A 123 3.50 -4.70 1.01
CA ILE A 123 4.22 -5.44 -0.04
C ILE A 123 3.33 -6.49 -0.66
N SER A 124 3.63 -6.86 -1.91
CA SER A 124 2.96 -7.98 -2.54
C SER A 124 3.44 -9.29 -1.93
N THR A 125 2.52 -10.05 -1.37
CA THR A 125 2.76 -11.38 -0.80
C THR A 125 1.64 -12.34 -1.13
N TYR A 126 1.91 -13.64 -1.03
CA TYR A 126 0.91 -14.67 -1.22
C TYR A 126 -0.06 -14.71 -0.04
N LEU A 127 -1.35 -14.74 -0.33
CA LEU A 127 -2.40 -14.95 0.66
C LEU A 127 -2.87 -16.41 0.65
N ASP A 128 -2.96 -16.99 1.83
CA ASP A 128 -3.42 -18.33 2.14
C ASP A 128 -4.42 -18.25 3.30
N GLY A 129 -5.61 -17.73 2.99
CA GLY A 129 -6.71 -17.50 3.93
C GLY A 129 -6.79 -16.09 4.51
N GLN A 130 -5.72 -15.31 4.54
CA GLN A 130 -5.75 -13.94 5.09
C GLN A 130 -6.72 -13.05 4.29
N TYR A 131 -7.41 -12.15 4.99
CA TYR A 131 -8.49 -11.33 4.41
C TYR A 131 -9.59 -12.16 3.72
N GLY A 132 -9.71 -13.49 4.02
CA GLY A 132 -10.60 -14.38 3.31
C GLY A 132 -10.22 -14.64 1.86
N GLN A 133 -8.98 -14.31 1.46
CA GLN A 133 -8.44 -14.54 0.13
C GLN A 133 -7.49 -15.73 0.12
N ASP A 134 -7.48 -16.49 -0.96
CA ASP A 134 -6.61 -17.65 -1.14
C ASP A 134 -6.07 -17.69 -2.57
N GLY A 135 -4.83 -18.13 -2.72
CA GLY A 135 -4.23 -18.36 -4.02
C GLY A 135 -3.88 -17.10 -4.81
N VAL A 136 -3.67 -15.96 -4.16
CA VAL A 136 -3.37 -14.69 -4.82
C VAL A 136 -2.15 -13.99 -4.23
N PHE A 137 -1.29 -13.43 -5.10
CA PHE A 137 -0.28 -12.45 -4.70
C PHE A 137 -0.89 -11.06 -4.80
N THR A 138 -0.99 -10.36 -3.69
CA THR A 138 -1.56 -9.01 -3.61
C THR A 138 -0.85 -8.19 -2.55
N SER A 139 -0.99 -6.88 -2.61
CA SER A 139 -0.32 -5.98 -1.67
C SER A 139 -1.14 -5.82 -0.39
N VAL A 140 -0.52 -6.15 0.71
CA VAL A 140 -1.08 -6.04 2.07
C VAL A 140 0.01 -5.64 3.06
N PRO A 141 -0.35 -5.05 4.22
CA PRO A 141 0.61 -4.84 5.30
C PRO A 141 1.15 -6.18 5.77
N ALA A 142 2.47 -6.32 5.76
CA ALA A 142 3.14 -7.54 6.22
C ALA A 142 4.38 -7.21 7.03
N ILE A 143 4.67 -8.03 8.05
CA ILE A 143 5.87 -7.92 8.86
C ILE A 143 7.02 -8.57 8.08
N LEU A 144 8.05 -7.78 7.79
CA LEU A 144 9.29 -8.23 7.16
C LEU A 144 10.41 -8.31 8.19
N ASP A 145 11.10 -9.44 8.21
CA ASP A 145 12.34 -9.63 8.96
C ASP A 145 13.37 -10.43 8.13
N ALA A 146 14.48 -10.86 8.74
CA ALA A 146 15.55 -11.60 8.05
C ALA A 146 15.06 -12.94 7.43
N THR A 147 13.90 -13.45 7.81
CA THR A 147 13.32 -14.68 7.26
C THR A 147 12.41 -14.43 6.05
N GLY A 148 12.17 -13.17 5.70
CA GLY A 148 11.25 -12.76 4.64
C GLY A 148 9.95 -12.18 5.19
N VAL A 149 8.82 -12.55 4.58
CA VAL A 149 7.48 -12.23 5.11
C VAL A 149 7.17 -13.16 6.28
N LYS A 150 7.18 -12.60 7.48
CA LYS A 150 6.91 -13.33 8.72
C LYS A 150 5.42 -13.54 8.95
N GLU A 151 4.63 -12.49 8.71
CA GLU A 151 3.20 -12.47 9.01
C GLU A 151 2.51 -11.38 8.18
N VAL A 152 1.30 -11.67 7.72
CA VAL A 152 0.39 -10.67 7.13
C VAL A 152 -0.38 -10.01 8.28
N VAL A 153 -0.38 -8.68 8.30
CA VAL A 153 -1.14 -7.90 9.28
C VAL A 153 -2.52 -7.60 8.69
N GLU A 154 -3.53 -8.31 9.14
CA GLU A 154 -4.90 -8.08 8.70
C GLU A 154 -5.46 -6.84 9.41
N ILE A 155 -5.64 -5.76 8.64
CA ILE A 155 -6.26 -4.52 9.13
C ILE A 155 -7.78 -4.60 8.98
N GLU A 156 -8.52 -4.06 9.94
CA GLU A 156 -9.97 -3.98 9.85
C GLU A 156 -10.39 -2.95 8.80
N MET A 157 -11.19 -3.37 7.85
CA MET A 157 -11.76 -2.53 6.78
C MET A 157 -13.25 -2.43 6.92
N THR A 158 -13.85 -1.35 6.43
CA THR A 158 -15.31 -1.30 6.28
C THR A 158 -15.77 -2.34 5.26
N LYS A 159 -17.07 -2.59 5.21
CA LYS A 159 -17.63 -3.54 4.26
C LYS A 159 -17.34 -3.13 2.82
N GLU A 160 -17.49 -1.86 2.52
CA GLU A 160 -17.25 -1.27 1.21
C GLU A 160 -15.78 -1.36 0.81
N GLU A 161 -14.86 -1.08 1.73
CA GLU A 161 -13.42 -1.22 1.51
C GLU A 161 -13.03 -2.68 1.28
N LYS A 162 -13.64 -3.60 2.04
CA LYS A 162 -13.42 -5.03 1.84
C LYS A 162 -13.91 -5.51 0.47
N GLU A 163 -15.07 -5.03 0.00
CA GLU A 163 -15.57 -5.32 -1.34
C GLU A 163 -14.63 -4.81 -2.43
N GLN A 164 -14.03 -3.63 -2.26
CA GLN A 164 -13.02 -3.10 -3.19
C GLN A 164 -11.76 -3.94 -3.19
N PHE A 165 -11.27 -4.34 -2.02
CA PHE A 165 -10.11 -5.23 -1.90
C PHE A 165 -10.36 -6.58 -2.56
N ASP A 166 -11.54 -7.18 -2.34
CA ASP A 166 -11.94 -8.45 -2.93
C ASP A 166 -12.03 -8.36 -4.46
N ALA A 167 -12.52 -7.24 -4.98
CA ALA A 167 -12.55 -6.99 -6.41
C ALA A 167 -11.13 -6.90 -7.01
N SER A 168 -10.20 -6.22 -6.32
CA SER A 168 -8.80 -6.14 -6.71
C SER A 168 -8.11 -7.51 -6.72
N CYS A 169 -8.34 -8.33 -5.69
CA CYS A 169 -7.83 -9.71 -5.64
C CYS A 169 -8.40 -10.57 -6.77
N SER A 170 -9.69 -10.46 -7.04
CA SER A 170 -10.37 -11.20 -8.13
C SER A 170 -9.81 -10.78 -9.50
N HIS A 171 -9.52 -9.49 -9.69
CA HIS A 171 -8.88 -8.98 -10.90
C HIS A 171 -7.51 -9.64 -11.10
N LEU A 172 -6.66 -9.66 -10.09
CA LEU A 172 -5.35 -10.35 -10.14
C LEU A 172 -5.47 -11.84 -10.43
N GLN A 173 -6.44 -12.53 -9.81
CA GLN A 173 -6.66 -13.96 -10.05
C GLN A 173 -7.13 -14.26 -11.48
N SER A 174 -7.77 -13.31 -12.16
CA SER A 174 -8.22 -13.49 -13.54
C SER A 174 -7.05 -13.74 -14.50
N PHE A 175 -5.90 -13.10 -14.26
CA PHE A 175 -4.69 -13.29 -15.07
C PHE A 175 -4.05 -14.67 -14.89
N TYR A 176 -4.26 -15.35 -13.75
CA TYR A 176 -3.70 -16.68 -13.52
C TYR A 176 -4.38 -17.77 -14.33
N LYS A 177 -5.59 -17.50 -14.85
CA LYS A 177 -6.36 -18.46 -15.68
C LYS A 177 -5.97 -18.42 -17.15
N GLU A 178 -5.17 -17.45 -17.55
CA GLU A 178 -4.71 -17.27 -18.93
C GLU A 178 -3.34 -17.92 -19.19
N VAL A 179 -2.73 -18.52 -18.16
CA VAL A 179 -1.45 -19.24 -18.21
C VAL A 179 -1.67 -20.72 -17.98
#